data_180770242054b7af6446428272994f7a
#
_entry.id   180770242054b7af6446428272994f7a
#
_cell.length_a   1.000
_cell.length_b   1.000
_cell.length_c   1.000
_cell.angle_alpha   90.00
_cell.angle_beta   90.00
_cell.angle_gamma   90.00
#
_symmetry.space_group_name_H-M   'P 1'
#
loop_
_entity.id
_entity.type
_entity.pdbx_description
1 polymer ?
#
loop_
_entity_poly.entity_id
_entity_poly.type
_entity_poly.pdbx_seq_one_letter_code
_entity_poly.pdbx_strand_id
1 'polypeptide(L)'
;MDHRLILVTVLIRLGVAAAISSVLVRARRFRVLLFREERTLSEKIEIVFIVGTPIALGVLVRGWVHNFQAADIAFEGAILMGVIGGRLAGTAGGILVSLPALFLGEWLTLPMNVLAGFLAGVLRHLGPDREAIWSFSPLFDLSIYHWIRRSIRKSFIDWQTSFFFLILGLEFIRIQLHRAFPKRIFALDANTWPINLAIYAGTVMAVAIALKVLNNVRIEMKLEQQERLLLQARMEALQSQINPHFLFNTLNSVASLVRRDPDSAREMIVKLGNILRRLLRKGDSFVPLREELEFLDDYLDIEVARFGRDKLKVVKELEPASLDLLVPSMILQPLVENAVKHGFSSKVDGGSIYIRSRCADHRVVIEVEDDGVGMSVSGASPSSG
;
A
#
# COMPACT_ATOMS: atom_id res chain seq x y z
N MET A 1 -48.53 -7.33 -2.13
CA MET A 1 -47.64 -7.92 -3.13
C MET A 1 -47.57 -9.44 -2.94
N ASP A 2 -47.48 -10.20 -4.04
CA ASP A 2 -47.24 -11.65 -3.92
C ASP A 2 -45.87 -11.89 -3.28
N HIS A 3 -45.80 -12.82 -2.33
CA HIS A 3 -44.58 -13.16 -1.60
C HIS A 3 -43.40 -13.53 -2.52
N ARG A 4 -43.70 -14.24 -3.63
CA ARG A 4 -42.71 -14.60 -4.63
C ARG A 4 -42.11 -13.36 -5.33
N LEU A 5 -42.96 -12.38 -5.62
CA LEU A 5 -42.52 -11.14 -6.30
C LEU A 5 -41.60 -10.31 -5.40
N ILE A 6 -41.88 -10.26 -4.08
CA ILE A 6 -40.99 -9.55 -3.13
C ILE A 6 -39.60 -10.21 -3.07
N LEU A 7 -39.53 -11.55 -2.96
CA LEU A 7 -38.27 -12.27 -2.92
C LEU A 7 -37.45 -12.09 -4.21
N VAL A 8 -38.13 -12.18 -5.37
CA VAL A 8 -37.47 -11.90 -6.68
C VAL A 8 -36.98 -10.45 -6.73
N THR A 9 -37.78 -9.49 -6.24
CA THR A 9 -37.37 -8.08 -6.17
C THR A 9 -36.14 -7.88 -5.31
N VAL A 10 -36.05 -8.52 -4.14
CA VAL A 10 -34.84 -8.48 -3.28
C VAL A 10 -33.64 -9.05 -3.99
N LEU A 11 -33.75 -10.20 -4.67
CA LEU A 11 -32.64 -10.80 -5.42
C LEU A 11 -32.16 -9.91 -6.56
N ILE A 12 -33.07 -9.33 -7.34
CA ILE A 12 -32.72 -8.40 -8.43
C ILE A 12 -32.03 -7.14 -7.85
N ARG A 13 -32.49 -6.64 -6.69
CA ARG A 13 -31.89 -5.49 -5.99
C ARG A 13 -30.42 -5.74 -5.64
N LEU A 14 -30.08 -6.95 -5.17
CA LEU A 14 -28.68 -7.34 -4.94
C LEU A 14 -27.86 -7.29 -6.24
N GLY A 15 -28.43 -7.80 -7.33
CA GLY A 15 -27.79 -7.72 -8.66
C GLY A 15 -27.57 -6.28 -9.13
N VAL A 16 -28.55 -5.40 -8.93
CA VAL A 16 -28.45 -3.97 -9.26
C VAL A 16 -27.34 -3.28 -8.45
N ALA A 17 -27.29 -3.54 -7.14
CA ALA A 17 -26.24 -2.99 -6.27
C ALA A 17 -24.83 -3.46 -6.71
N ALA A 18 -24.67 -4.75 -7.02
CA ALA A 18 -23.43 -5.32 -7.52
C ALA A 18 -23.04 -4.73 -8.89
N ALA A 19 -24.00 -4.59 -9.82
CA ALA A 19 -23.77 -4.06 -11.17
C ALA A 19 -23.33 -2.60 -11.11
N ILE A 20 -24.06 -1.74 -10.37
CA ILE A 20 -23.68 -0.33 -10.21
C ILE A 20 -22.28 -0.22 -9.60
N SER A 21 -21.99 -0.94 -8.53
CA SER A 21 -20.67 -0.93 -7.90
C SER A 21 -19.57 -1.38 -8.87
N SER A 22 -19.82 -2.43 -9.66
CA SER A 22 -18.87 -2.94 -10.67
C SER A 22 -18.63 -1.96 -11.82
N VAL A 23 -19.64 -1.20 -12.23
CA VAL A 23 -19.50 -0.15 -13.25
C VAL A 23 -18.71 1.04 -12.69
N LEU A 24 -19.02 1.47 -11.47
CA LEU A 24 -18.34 2.58 -10.80
C LEU A 24 -16.82 2.35 -10.69
N VAL A 25 -16.38 1.14 -10.32
CA VAL A 25 -14.95 0.84 -10.17
C VAL A 25 -14.19 0.79 -11.50
N ARG A 26 -14.88 0.72 -12.65
CA ARG A 26 -14.23 0.84 -13.97
C ARG A 26 -13.84 2.27 -14.29
N ALA A 27 -14.52 3.25 -13.72
CA ALA A 27 -14.21 4.66 -13.93
C ALA A 27 -12.90 5.03 -13.23
N ARG A 28 -11.86 5.40 -14.01
CA ARG A 28 -10.53 5.77 -13.49
C ARG A 28 -10.61 6.84 -12.40
N ARG A 29 -11.46 7.85 -12.60
CA ARG A 29 -11.63 8.96 -11.66
C ARG A 29 -12.18 8.47 -10.31
N PHE A 30 -13.20 7.61 -10.35
CA PHE A 30 -13.79 7.05 -9.14
C PHE A 30 -12.78 6.19 -8.35
N ARG A 31 -11.95 5.38 -9.03
CA ARG A 31 -10.89 4.60 -8.38
C ARG A 31 -9.92 5.49 -7.61
N VAL A 32 -9.48 6.61 -8.21
CA VAL A 32 -8.59 7.57 -7.52
C VAL A 32 -9.26 8.14 -6.26
N LEU A 33 -10.54 8.52 -6.36
CA LEU A 33 -11.31 9.03 -5.23
C LEU A 33 -11.52 7.97 -4.13
N LEU A 34 -11.70 6.70 -4.53
CA LEU A 34 -11.89 5.59 -3.61
C LEU A 34 -10.60 5.29 -2.80
N PHE A 35 -9.44 5.46 -3.43
CA PHE A 35 -8.14 5.20 -2.81
C PHE A 35 -7.73 6.25 -1.78
N ARG A 36 -8.14 7.52 -1.97
CA ARG A 36 -7.82 8.62 -1.04
C ARG A 36 -8.55 8.48 0.29
N GLU A 37 -7.84 8.56 1.39
CA GLU A 37 -8.41 8.53 2.74
C GLU A 37 -9.00 9.89 3.15
N GLU A 38 -8.27 10.97 2.88
CA GLU A 38 -8.72 12.34 3.09
C GLU A 38 -9.14 12.95 1.76
N ARG A 39 -10.34 13.51 1.73
CA ARG A 39 -10.95 14.07 0.53
C ARG A 39 -11.30 15.53 0.74
N THR A 40 -10.99 16.33 -0.25
CA THR A 40 -11.42 17.72 -0.32
C THR A 40 -12.94 17.83 -0.48
N LEU A 41 -13.51 19.02 -0.27
CA LEU A 41 -14.94 19.22 -0.45
C LEU A 41 -15.38 18.95 -1.90
N SER A 42 -14.59 19.36 -2.87
CA SER A 42 -14.86 19.11 -4.29
C SER A 42 -14.88 17.61 -4.62
N GLU A 43 -13.95 16.83 -4.05
CA GLU A 43 -13.91 15.38 -4.23
C GLU A 43 -15.10 14.67 -3.59
N LYS A 44 -15.59 15.16 -2.45
CA LYS A 44 -16.83 14.65 -1.81
C LYS A 44 -18.04 14.90 -2.69
N ILE A 45 -18.15 16.09 -3.27
CA ILE A 45 -19.21 16.44 -4.23
C ILE A 45 -19.12 15.56 -5.47
N GLU A 46 -17.92 15.34 -6.01
CA GLU A 46 -17.70 14.47 -7.16
C GLU A 46 -18.17 13.03 -6.87
N ILE A 47 -17.89 12.47 -5.70
CA ILE A 47 -18.39 11.16 -5.27
C ILE A 47 -19.92 11.13 -5.25
N VAL A 48 -20.55 12.18 -4.72
CA VAL A 48 -22.02 12.29 -4.66
C VAL A 48 -22.61 12.20 -6.07
N PHE A 49 -22.07 12.90 -7.05
CA PHE A 49 -22.56 12.85 -8.42
C PHE A 49 -22.28 11.52 -9.11
N ILE A 50 -21.06 11.00 -8.98
CA ILE A 50 -20.66 9.74 -9.63
C ILE A 50 -21.52 8.57 -9.12
N VAL A 51 -21.72 8.48 -7.80
CA VAL A 51 -22.50 7.39 -7.18
C VAL A 51 -23.98 7.69 -7.19
N GLY A 52 -24.38 8.91 -6.89
CA GLY A 52 -25.78 9.29 -6.71
C GLY A 52 -26.57 9.35 -8.01
N THR A 53 -25.94 9.78 -9.13
CA THR A 53 -26.68 9.93 -10.41
C THR A 53 -27.25 8.60 -10.93
N PRO A 54 -26.47 7.48 -11.05
CA PRO A 54 -27.04 6.22 -11.51
C PRO A 54 -28.12 5.67 -10.55
N ILE A 55 -28.00 5.92 -9.25
CA ILE A 55 -29.00 5.52 -8.27
C ILE A 55 -30.26 6.35 -8.41
N ALA A 56 -30.16 7.67 -8.58
CA ALA A 56 -31.30 8.55 -8.85
C ALA A 56 -32.04 8.17 -10.13
N LEU A 57 -31.32 7.78 -11.18
CA LEU A 57 -31.93 7.22 -12.40
C LEU A 57 -32.71 5.94 -12.11
N GLY A 58 -32.21 5.07 -11.22
CA GLY A 58 -32.94 3.87 -10.78
C GLY A 58 -34.29 4.20 -10.13
N VAL A 59 -34.36 5.27 -9.32
CA VAL A 59 -35.63 5.75 -8.74
C VAL A 59 -36.59 6.24 -9.82
N LEU A 60 -36.10 6.96 -10.86
CA LEU A 60 -36.92 7.36 -12.02
C LEU A 60 -37.47 6.15 -12.77
N VAL A 61 -36.62 5.14 -13.02
CA VAL A 61 -37.03 3.89 -13.67
C VAL A 61 -38.13 3.20 -12.88
N ARG A 62 -38.03 3.11 -11.53
CA ARG A 62 -39.09 2.60 -10.68
C ARG A 62 -40.39 3.39 -10.84
N GLY A 63 -40.32 4.70 -10.92
CA GLY A 63 -41.49 5.56 -11.09
C GLY A 63 -42.18 5.38 -12.44
N TRP A 64 -41.43 5.13 -13.51
CA TRP A 64 -41.98 4.92 -14.86
C TRP A 64 -42.45 3.48 -15.09
N VAL A 65 -41.65 2.49 -14.61
CA VAL A 65 -41.91 1.07 -14.77
C VAL A 65 -42.41 0.50 -13.45
N HIS A 66 -43.70 0.60 -13.21
CA HIS A 66 -44.38 0.25 -11.94
C HIS A 66 -44.05 -1.15 -11.41
N ASN A 67 -43.65 -2.08 -12.28
CA ASN A 67 -43.30 -3.45 -11.90
C ASN A 67 -41.79 -3.63 -11.61
N PHE A 68 -40.91 -2.60 -11.81
CA PHE A 68 -39.48 -2.73 -11.64
C PHE A 68 -39.01 -2.04 -10.34
N GLN A 69 -39.56 -2.45 -9.22
CA GLN A 69 -39.24 -1.87 -7.89
C GLN A 69 -37.79 -2.12 -7.44
N ALA A 70 -37.12 -3.13 -8.01
CA ALA A 70 -35.73 -3.48 -7.70
C ALA A 70 -34.71 -2.43 -8.17
N ALA A 71 -35.09 -1.53 -9.09
CA ALA A 71 -34.21 -0.45 -9.54
C ALA A 71 -33.92 0.60 -8.46
N ASP A 72 -34.80 0.71 -7.45
CA ASP A 72 -34.65 1.68 -6.37
C ASP A 72 -33.77 1.14 -5.26
N ILE A 73 -32.54 1.60 -5.23
CA ILE A 73 -31.54 1.40 -4.18
C ILE A 73 -31.10 2.73 -3.56
N ALA A 74 -32.01 3.73 -3.53
CA ALA A 74 -31.69 5.08 -3.02
C ALA A 74 -31.26 5.06 -1.56
N PHE A 75 -31.92 4.25 -0.75
CA PHE A 75 -31.63 4.11 0.68
C PHE A 75 -30.24 3.52 0.93
N GLU A 76 -29.92 2.41 0.27
CA GLU A 76 -28.60 1.77 0.34
C GLU A 76 -27.49 2.68 -0.23
N GLY A 77 -27.81 3.39 -1.30
CA GLY A 77 -26.91 4.37 -1.92
C GLY A 77 -26.58 5.55 -1.01
N ALA A 78 -27.56 6.07 -0.26
CA ALA A 78 -27.33 7.12 0.73
C ALA A 78 -26.38 6.63 1.83
N ILE A 79 -26.59 5.43 2.36
CA ILE A 79 -25.70 4.78 3.35
C ILE A 79 -24.29 4.64 2.78
N LEU A 80 -24.14 4.12 1.55
CA LEU A 80 -22.83 3.93 0.90
C LEU A 80 -22.10 5.26 0.72
N MET A 81 -22.77 6.32 0.27
CA MET A 81 -22.16 7.65 0.14
C MET A 81 -21.71 8.21 1.48
N GLY A 82 -22.46 7.97 2.56
CA GLY A 82 -22.07 8.30 3.92
C GLY A 82 -20.83 7.56 4.38
N VAL A 83 -20.77 6.24 4.15
CA VAL A 83 -19.60 5.41 4.49
C VAL A 83 -18.37 5.80 3.68
N ILE A 84 -18.50 6.04 2.37
CA ILE A 84 -17.38 6.34 1.48
C ILE A 84 -16.89 7.79 1.69
N GLY A 85 -17.80 8.76 1.67
CA GLY A 85 -17.47 10.20 1.61
C GLY A 85 -17.60 10.94 2.93
N GLY A 86 -18.14 10.30 4.00
CA GLY A 86 -18.39 10.91 5.30
C GLY A 86 -19.71 11.69 5.36
N ARG A 87 -19.93 12.41 6.47
CA ARG A 87 -21.19 13.10 6.80
C ARG A 87 -21.72 13.97 5.65
N LEU A 88 -20.86 14.82 5.09
CA LEU A 88 -21.26 15.76 4.03
C LEU A 88 -21.66 15.04 2.74
N ALA A 89 -20.92 14.02 2.35
CA ALA A 89 -21.25 13.24 1.16
C ALA A 89 -22.52 12.40 1.36
N GLY A 90 -22.71 11.86 2.57
CA GLY A 90 -23.93 11.10 2.91
C GLY A 90 -25.18 11.98 2.89
N THR A 91 -25.14 13.17 3.49
CA THR A 91 -26.26 14.12 3.46
C THR A 91 -26.57 14.61 2.06
N ALA A 92 -25.56 15.09 1.32
CA ALA A 92 -25.73 15.55 -0.06
C ALA A 92 -26.18 14.43 -0.99
N GLY A 93 -25.64 13.22 -0.81
CA GLY A 93 -26.02 12.02 -1.54
C GLY A 93 -27.47 11.62 -1.26
N GLY A 94 -27.87 11.63 0.03
CA GLY A 94 -29.26 11.38 0.43
C GLY A 94 -30.23 12.36 -0.21
N ILE A 95 -29.88 13.64 -0.32
CA ILE A 95 -30.67 14.64 -1.05
C ILE A 95 -30.76 14.26 -2.53
N LEU A 96 -29.63 14.06 -3.20
CA LEU A 96 -29.57 13.80 -4.65
C LEU A 96 -30.42 12.58 -5.04
N VAL A 97 -30.27 11.46 -4.35
CA VAL A 97 -31.00 10.22 -4.68
C VAL A 97 -32.48 10.30 -4.35
N SER A 98 -32.90 11.24 -3.50
CA SER A 98 -34.30 11.43 -3.13
C SER A 98 -35.05 12.42 -4.07
N LEU A 99 -34.34 13.24 -4.85
CA LEU A 99 -34.97 14.23 -5.73
C LEU A 99 -36.02 13.60 -6.67
N PRO A 100 -35.76 12.45 -7.33
CA PRO A 100 -36.77 11.83 -8.18
C PRO A 100 -38.02 11.35 -7.41
N ALA A 101 -37.83 10.87 -6.18
CA ALA A 101 -38.93 10.41 -5.33
C ALA A 101 -39.90 11.56 -4.93
N LEU A 102 -39.37 12.78 -4.80
CA LEU A 102 -40.22 13.97 -4.53
C LEU A 102 -41.21 14.22 -5.66
N PHE A 103 -40.79 14.05 -6.94
CA PHE A 103 -41.72 14.16 -8.09
C PHE A 103 -42.79 13.06 -8.10
N LEU A 104 -42.50 11.92 -7.48
CA LEU A 104 -43.47 10.83 -7.30
C LEU A 104 -44.41 11.04 -6.08
N GLY A 105 -44.23 12.15 -5.35
CA GLY A 105 -45.00 12.48 -4.14
C GLY A 105 -44.52 11.80 -2.85
N GLU A 106 -43.33 11.16 -2.89
CA GLU A 106 -42.75 10.40 -1.78
C GLU A 106 -41.84 11.33 -0.93
N TRP A 107 -42.39 12.40 -0.36
CA TRP A 107 -41.57 13.42 0.31
C TRP A 107 -40.89 12.95 1.60
N LEU A 108 -41.35 11.87 2.28
CA LEU A 108 -40.69 11.28 3.45
C LEU A 108 -39.41 10.53 3.08
N THR A 109 -39.19 10.19 1.81
CA THR A 109 -37.97 9.57 1.34
C THR A 109 -36.75 10.50 1.52
N LEU A 110 -36.94 11.81 1.35
CA LEU A 110 -35.86 12.79 1.51
C LEU A 110 -35.28 12.80 2.94
N PRO A 111 -36.07 13.08 4.01
CA PRO A 111 -35.50 13.09 5.36
C PRO A 111 -34.93 11.73 5.77
N MET A 112 -35.52 10.63 5.29
CA MET A 112 -35.06 9.28 5.60
C MET A 112 -33.70 8.98 4.99
N ASN A 113 -33.48 9.27 3.71
CA ASN A 113 -32.22 9.04 3.04
C ASN A 113 -31.12 10.00 3.52
N VAL A 114 -31.49 11.26 3.82
CA VAL A 114 -30.55 12.24 4.41
C VAL A 114 -30.09 11.75 5.79
N LEU A 115 -31.02 11.30 6.63
CA LEU A 115 -30.70 10.74 7.95
C LEU A 115 -29.79 9.51 7.83
N ALA A 116 -30.12 8.58 6.92
CA ALA A 116 -29.35 7.36 6.69
C ALA A 116 -27.91 7.67 6.24
N GLY A 117 -27.75 8.56 5.27
CA GLY A 117 -26.44 8.99 4.80
C GLY A 117 -25.63 9.74 5.85
N PHE A 118 -26.29 10.64 6.62
CA PHE A 118 -25.65 11.35 7.72
C PHE A 118 -25.15 10.41 8.81
N LEU A 119 -26.01 9.53 9.32
CA LEU A 119 -25.66 8.60 10.41
C LEU A 119 -24.57 7.61 9.99
N ALA A 120 -24.61 7.09 8.76
CA ALA A 120 -23.55 6.26 8.20
C ALA A 120 -22.21 7.03 8.13
N GLY A 121 -22.26 8.30 7.75
CA GLY A 121 -21.09 9.20 7.74
C GLY A 121 -20.58 9.57 9.13
N VAL A 122 -21.45 9.72 10.13
CA VAL A 122 -21.06 9.92 11.54
C VAL A 122 -20.36 8.68 12.08
N LEU A 123 -20.95 7.50 11.85
CA LEU A 123 -20.37 6.24 12.32
C LEU A 123 -18.97 6.00 11.73
N ARG A 124 -18.74 6.41 10.48
CA ARG A 124 -17.40 6.40 9.89
C ARG A 124 -16.38 7.21 10.70
N HIS A 125 -16.77 8.35 11.28
CA HIS A 125 -15.86 9.20 12.06
C HIS A 125 -15.63 8.68 13.48
N LEU A 126 -16.57 7.93 14.02
CA LEU A 126 -16.49 7.35 15.37
C LEU A 126 -15.66 6.06 15.41
N GLY A 127 -15.43 5.41 14.27
CA GLY A 127 -14.63 4.19 14.19
C GLY A 127 -13.15 4.44 14.52
N PRO A 128 -12.53 3.62 15.37
CA PRO A 128 -11.11 3.75 15.75
C PRO A 128 -10.17 3.50 14.57
N ASP A 129 -10.61 2.70 13.61
CA ASP A 129 -9.86 2.37 12.40
C ASP A 129 -10.72 2.67 11.16
N ARG A 130 -10.28 3.62 10.35
CA ARG A 130 -10.93 3.98 9.09
C ARG A 130 -10.92 2.84 8.07
N GLU A 131 -10.03 1.88 8.22
CA GLU A 131 -9.94 0.71 7.35
C GLU A 131 -10.96 -0.38 7.71
N ALA A 132 -11.36 -0.48 8.97
CA ALA A 132 -12.36 -1.46 9.42
C ALA A 132 -13.70 -1.34 8.70
N ILE A 133 -14.00 -0.15 8.15
CA ILE A 133 -15.21 0.13 7.37
C ILE A 133 -15.31 -0.76 6.12
N TRP A 134 -14.16 -0.95 5.45
CA TRP A 134 -14.11 -1.69 4.20
C TRP A 134 -14.22 -3.21 4.40
N SER A 135 -13.98 -3.70 5.61
CA SER A 135 -14.09 -5.12 5.96
C SER A 135 -15.53 -5.54 6.37
N PHE A 136 -16.53 -4.65 6.19
CA PHE A 136 -17.93 -4.98 6.52
C PHE A 136 -18.42 -6.13 5.66
N SER A 137 -18.61 -7.30 6.28
CA SER A 137 -18.99 -8.54 5.61
C SER A 137 -19.80 -9.46 6.56
N PRO A 138 -20.94 -8.99 7.12
CA PRO A 138 -21.60 -9.67 8.23
C PRO A 138 -22.18 -11.05 7.88
N LEU A 139 -22.35 -11.37 6.59
CA LEU A 139 -22.96 -12.61 6.13
C LEU A 139 -22.06 -13.45 5.20
N PHE A 140 -20.94 -12.89 4.71
CA PHE A 140 -20.05 -13.60 3.78
C PHE A 140 -18.88 -14.28 4.49
N ASP A 141 -18.40 -13.71 5.58
CA ASP A 141 -17.43 -14.39 6.42
C ASP A 141 -18.21 -15.31 7.36
N LEU A 142 -18.22 -16.59 7.07
CA LEU A 142 -18.76 -17.66 7.92
C LEU A 142 -18.13 -17.69 9.33
N SER A 143 -17.40 -16.69 9.70
CA SER A 143 -16.83 -16.51 11.02
C SER A 143 -17.73 -15.71 11.97
N ILE A 144 -19.07 -15.93 11.92
CA ILE A 144 -19.98 -15.51 12.98
C ILE A 144 -19.44 -15.94 14.35
N TYR A 145 -18.81 -17.10 14.41
CA TYR A 145 -18.13 -17.59 15.60
C TYR A 145 -16.91 -16.71 16.00
N HIS A 146 -16.07 -16.32 15.07
CA HIS A 146 -14.94 -15.42 15.34
C HIS A 146 -15.40 -14.01 15.68
N TRP A 147 -16.47 -13.55 15.07
CA TRP A 147 -17.12 -12.28 15.34
C TRP A 147 -17.72 -12.23 16.76
N ILE A 148 -18.52 -13.25 17.16
CA ILE A 148 -19.08 -13.36 18.50
C ILE A 148 -17.96 -13.46 19.55
N ARG A 149 -16.92 -14.28 19.32
CA ARG A 149 -15.78 -14.45 20.22
C ARG A 149 -14.97 -13.15 20.36
N ARG A 150 -14.84 -12.36 19.30
CA ARG A 150 -14.12 -11.08 19.31
C ARG A 150 -14.94 -9.99 20.02
N SER A 151 -16.24 -9.97 19.82
CA SER A 151 -17.19 -9.04 20.45
C SER A 151 -17.29 -9.27 21.96
N ILE A 152 -17.29 -10.51 22.43
CA ILE A 152 -17.33 -10.86 23.87
C ILE A 152 -15.99 -10.51 24.57
N ARG A 153 -14.87 -10.54 23.85
CA ARG A 153 -13.52 -10.31 24.43
C ARG A 153 -13.10 -8.84 24.49
N LYS A 154 -13.72 -7.98 23.69
CA LYS A 154 -13.50 -6.52 23.71
C LYS A 154 -14.74 -5.86 24.26
N SER A 155 -14.62 -5.22 25.42
CA SER A 155 -15.67 -4.43 26.12
C SER A 155 -16.18 -3.20 25.32
N PHE A 156 -15.86 -3.08 24.03
CA PHE A 156 -16.33 -2.03 23.12
C PHE A 156 -17.17 -2.65 22.00
N ILE A 157 -18.34 -2.07 21.76
CA ILE A 157 -19.20 -2.40 20.61
C ILE A 157 -18.36 -2.20 19.36
N ASP A 158 -18.09 -3.29 18.63
CA ASP A 158 -17.31 -3.26 17.38
C ASP A 158 -18.02 -2.40 16.34
N TRP A 159 -17.27 -1.64 15.55
CA TRP A 159 -17.80 -0.77 14.49
C TRP A 159 -18.71 -1.54 13.52
N GLN A 160 -18.34 -2.77 13.15
CA GLN A 160 -19.15 -3.63 12.26
C GLN A 160 -20.52 -3.96 12.84
N THR A 161 -20.56 -4.25 14.14
CA THR A 161 -21.79 -4.50 14.89
C THR A 161 -22.67 -3.26 14.93
N SER A 162 -22.07 -2.09 15.22
CA SER A 162 -22.80 -0.82 15.25
C SER A 162 -23.38 -0.47 13.88
N PHE A 163 -22.62 -0.72 12.81
CA PHE A 163 -23.07 -0.47 11.45
C PHE A 163 -24.17 -1.42 11.01
N PHE A 164 -24.07 -2.70 11.37
CA PHE A 164 -25.10 -3.70 11.14
C PHE A 164 -26.45 -3.29 11.80
N PHE A 165 -26.42 -2.94 13.09
CA PHE A 165 -27.62 -2.52 13.80
C PHE A 165 -28.15 -1.17 13.32
N LEU A 166 -27.28 -0.26 12.88
CA LEU A 166 -27.70 0.99 12.26
C LEU A 166 -28.52 0.73 11.00
N ILE A 167 -28.05 -0.15 10.09
CA ILE A 167 -28.79 -0.49 8.87
C ILE A 167 -30.15 -1.11 9.22
N LEU A 168 -30.17 -2.08 10.14
CA LEU A 168 -31.40 -2.74 10.55
C LEU A 168 -32.40 -1.77 11.19
N GLY A 169 -31.93 -0.88 12.08
CA GLY A 169 -32.77 0.11 12.76
C GLY A 169 -33.36 1.11 11.79
N LEU A 170 -32.55 1.61 10.84
CA LEU A 170 -33.03 2.53 9.82
C LEU A 170 -34.01 1.87 8.86
N GLU A 171 -33.76 0.60 8.45
CA GLU A 171 -34.68 -0.15 7.61
C GLU A 171 -36.00 -0.41 8.35
N PHE A 172 -35.95 -0.73 9.65
CA PHE A 172 -37.15 -0.86 10.49
C PHE A 172 -37.98 0.43 10.50
N ILE A 173 -37.33 1.58 10.76
CA ILE A 173 -38.01 2.88 10.74
C ILE A 173 -38.63 3.15 9.36
N ARG A 174 -37.91 2.85 8.27
CA ARG A 174 -38.40 3.03 6.90
C ARG A 174 -39.68 2.20 6.62
N ILE A 175 -39.70 0.93 7.05
CA ILE A 175 -40.87 0.05 6.88
C ILE A 175 -42.03 0.55 7.72
N GLN A 176 -41.82 0.99 8.99
CA GLN A 176 -42.89 1.53 9.82
C GLN A 176 -43.47 2.81 9.24
N LEU A 177 -42.63 3.70 8.72
CA LEU A 177 -43.08 4.91 8.01
C LEU A 177 -43.88 4.57 6.75
N HIS A 178 -43.46 3.56 5.99
CA HIS A 178 -44.20 3.10 4.81
C HIS A 178 -45.59 2.56 5.18
N ARG A 179 -45.71 1.79 6.26
CA ARG A 179 -46.98 1.29 6.76
C ARG A 179 -47.91 2.42 7.20
N ALA A 180 -47.36 3.42 7.89
CA ALA A 180 -48.13 4.59 8.34
C ALA A 180 -48.50 5.53 7.17
N PHE A 181 -47.61 5.68 6.19
CA PHE A 181 -47.72 6.65 5.09
C PHE A 181 -47.34 6.03 3.73
N PRO A 182 -48.10 5.03 3.20
CA PRO A 182 -47.67 4.20 2.06
C PRO A 182 -47.48 4.97 0.75
N LYS A 183 -48.07 6.17 0.60
CA LYS A 183 -47.91 7.03 -0.57
C LYS A 183 -46.79 8.09 -0.42
N ARG A 184 -46.14 8.16 0.74
CA ARG A 184 -45.22 9.22 1.10
C ARG A 184 -43.75 8.76 1.19
N ILE A 185 -43.54 7.44 1.27
CA ILE A 185 -42.22 6.81 1.29
C ILE A 185 -42.32 5.43 0.67
N PHE A 186 -41.32 5.08 -0.11
CA PHE A 186 -41.23 3.73 -0.68
C PHE A 186 -40.41 2.81 0.23
N ALA A 187 -40.95 1.66 0.57
CA ALA A 187 -40.22 0.52 1.15
C ALA A 187 -40.88 -0.78 0.67
N LEU A 188 -40.09 -1.84 0.59
CA LEU A 188 -40.64 -3.20 0.49
C LEU A 188 -41.22 -3.58 1.85
N ASP A 189 -42.40 -4.13 1.86
CA ASP A 189 -43.08 -4.62 3.07
C ASP A 189 -43.92 -5.86 2.77
N ALA A 190 -43.99 -6.76 3.74
CA ALA A 190 -44.78 -7.98 3.67
C ALA A 190 -45.55 -8.21 4.96
N ASN A 191 -46.69 -8.89 4.84
CA ASN A 191 -47.51 -9.24 6.00
C ASN A 191 -46.95 -10.44 6.80
N THR A 192 -45.92 -11.13 6.27
CA THR A 192 -45.37 -12.32 6.89
C THR A 192 -43.94 -12.04 7.40
N TRP A 193 -43.64 -12.50 8.60
CA TRP A 193 -42.36 -12.28 9.25
C TRP A 193 -41.15 -12.86 8.48
N PRO A 194 -41.23 -14.06 7.79
CA PRO A 194 -40.06 -14.57 7.08
C PRO A 194 -39.67 -13.72 5.89
N ILE A 195 -40.64 -13.10 5.21
CA ILE A 195 -40.34 -12.23 4.06
C ILE A 195 -39.80 -10.88 4.53
N ASN A 196 -40.32 -10.35 5.64
CA ASN A 196 -39.70 -9.15 6.24
C ASN A 196 -38.28 -9.42 6.66
N LEU A 197 -37.97 -10.59 7.21
CA LEU A 197 -36.57 -10.98 7.51
C LEU A 197 -35.69 -11.01 6.24
N ALA A 198 -36.25 -11.53 5.13
CA ALA A 198 -35.55 -11.51 3.85
C ALA A 198 -35.33 -10.09 3.31
N ILE A 199 -36.24 -9.16 3.54
CA ILE A 199 -36.08 -7.74 3.17
C ILE A 199 -34.93 -7.12 3.99
N TYR A 200 -34.91 -7.28 5.32
CA TYR A 200 -33.81 -6.80 6.17
C TYR A 200 -32.46 -7.38 5.76
N ALA A 201 -32.39 -8.70 5.56
CA ALA A 201 -31.20 -9.37 5.10
C ALA A 201 -30.76 -8.84 3.72
N GLY A 202 -31.72 -8.62 2.81
CA GLY A 202 -31.44 -8.06 1.48
C GLY A 202 -30.86 -6.65 1.52
N THR A 203 -31.39 -5.77 2.38
CA THR A 203 -30.83 -4.41 2.56
C THR A 203 -29.38 -4.45 3.09
N VAL A 204 -29.13 -5.26 4.13
CA VAL A 204 -27.78 -5.45 4.66
C VAL A 204 -26.84 -6.02 3.60
N MET A 205 -27.31 -7.04 2.85
CA MET A 205 -26.55 -7.67 1.78
C MET A 205 -26.25 -6.73 0.63
N ALA A 206 -27.20 -5.88 0.23
CA ALA A 206 -26.99 -4.91 -0.86
C ALA A 206 -25.86 -3.92 -0.50
N VAL A 207 -25.84 -3.40 0.73
CA VAL A 207 -24.77 -2.55 1.24
C VAL A 207 -23.45 -3.34 1.34
N ALA A 208 -23.49 -4.56 1.88
CA ALA A 208 -22.29 -5.39 2.04
C ALA A 208 -21.65 -5.79 0.70
N ILE A 209 -22.45 -6.19 -0.30
CA ILE A 209 -21.97 -6.52 -1.66
C ILE A 209 -21.31 -5.30 -2.29
N ALA A 210 -21.95 -4.14 -2.24
CA ALA A 210 -21.39 -2.91 -2.78
C ALA A 210 -20.05 -2.58 -2.12
N LEU A 211 -19.98 -2.59 -0.79
CA LEU A 211 -18.72 -2.36 -0.05
C LEU A 211 -17.66 -3.41 -0.37
N LYS A 212 -18.01 -4.68 -0.52
CA LYS A 212 -17.07 -5.75 -0.86
C LYS A 212 -16.46 -5.55 -2.25
N VAL A 213 -17.28 -5.21 -3.26
CA VAL A 213 -16.81 -4.90 -4.61
C VAL A 213 -15.83 -3.72 -4.59
N LEU A 214 -16.18 -2.65 -3.88
CA LEU A 214 -15.33 -1.47 -3.76
C LEU A 214 -14.03 -1.77 -3.01
N ASN A 215 -14.10 -2.56 -1.95
CA ASN A 215 -12.93 -2.94 -1.15
C ASN A 215 -11.95 -3.83 -1.92
N ASN A 216 -12.44 -4.78 -2.72
CA ASN A 216 -11.59 -5.64 -3.53
C ASN A 216 -10.70 -4.80 -4.48
N VAL A 217 -11.30 -3.83 -5.17
CA VAL A 217 -10.54 -2.92 -6.06
C VAL A 217 -9.57 -2.04 -5.27
N ARG A 218 -9.95 -1.59 -4.07
CA ARG A 218 -9.07 -0.82 -3.19
C ARG A 218 -7.86 -1.65 -2.74
N ILE A 219 -8.07 -2.91 -2.38
CA ILE A 219 -6.99 -3.84 -2.01
C ILE A 219 -6.06 -4.08 -3.20
N GLU A 220 -6.61 -4.34 -4.39
CA GLU A 220 -5.84 -4.51 -5.62
C GLU A 220 -4.92 -3.31 -5.89
N MET A 221 -5.46 -2.10 -5.82
CA MET A 221 -4.67 -0.86 -5.99
C MET A 221 -3.60 -0.69 -4.92
N LYS A 222 -3.86 -1.07 -3.66
CA LYS A 222 -2.85 -1.03 -2.59
C LYS A 222 -1.72 -2.02 -2.86
N LEU A 223 -2.04 -3.23 -3.31
CA LEU A 223 -1.05 -4.24 -3.66
C LEU A 223 -0.16 -3.77 -4.83
N GLU A 224 -0.77 -3.24 -5.90
CA GLU A 224 -0.01 -2.67 -7.02
C GLU A 224 0.93 -1.54 -6.58
N GLN A 225 0.48 -0.69 -5.66
CA GLN A 225 1.34 0.38 -5.13
C GLN A 225 2.49 -0.19 -4.30
N GLN A 226 2.23 -1.19 -3.45
CA GLN A 226 3.26 -1.83 -2.64
C GLN A 226 4.31 -2.54 -3.52
N GLU A 227 3.87 -3.22 -4.57
CA GLU A 227 4.78 -3.85 -5.55
C GLU A 227 5.68 -2.82 -6.24
N ARG A 228 5.11 -1.69 -6.68
CA ARG A 228 5.89 -0.59 -7.28
C ARG A 228 6.93 -0.02 -6.32
N LEU A 229 6.54 0.25 -5.07
CA LEU A 229 7.46 0.75 -4.05
C LEU A 229 8.57 -0.27 -3.74
N LEU A 230 8.23 -1.56 -3.67
CA LEU A 230 9.21 -2.62 -3.46
C LEU A 230 10.20 -2.71 -4.63
N LEU A 231 9.73 -2.63 -5.86
CA LEU A 231 10.59 -2.60 -7.06
C LEU A 231 11.49 -1.38 -7.05
N GLN A 232 10.95 -0.20 -6.73
CA GLN A 232 11.74 1.03 -6.63
C GLN A 232 12.81 0.92 -5.55
N ALA A 233 12.47 0.45 -4.36
CA ALA A 233 13.44 0.25 -3.28
C ALA A 233 14.53 -0.77 -3.66
N ARG A 234 14.16 -1.85 -4.38
CA ARG A 234 15.14 -2.80 -4.90
C ARG A 234 16.07 -2.17 -5.94
N MET A 235 15.53 -1.34 -6.83
CA MET A 235 16.35 -0.62 -7.83
C MET A 235 17.28 0.37 -7.15
N GLU A 236 16.83 1.12 -6.17
CA GLU A 236 17.67 2.05 -5.39
C GLU A 236 18.76 1.30 -4.62
N ALA A 237 18.43 0.16 -4.01
CA ALA A 237 19.43 -0.70 -3.34
C ALA A 237 20.47 -1.25 -4.31
N LEU A 238 20.07 -1.69 -5.51
CA LEU A 238 20.99 -2.13 -6.56
C LEU A 238 21.87 -0.98 -7.06
N GLN A 239 21.32 0.20 -7.26
CA GLN A 239 22.09 1.39 -7.67
C GLN A 239 23.08 1.83 -6.59
N SER A 240 22.75 1.67 -5.31
CA SER A 240 23.66 2.02 -4.21
C SER A 240 24.85 1.07 -4.09
N GLN A 241 24.75 -0.17 -4.58
CA GLN A 241 25.85 -1.13 -4.63
C GLN A 241 26.93 -0.75 -5.66
N ILE A 242 26.58 0.03 -6.66
CA ILE A 242 27.55 0.61 -7.61
C ILE A 242 27.86 2.01 -7.11
N ASN A 243 29.05 2.23 -6.54
CA ASN A 243 29.49 3.57 -6.16
C ASN A 243 29.64 4.46 -7.43
N PRO A 244 28.66 5.37 -7.73
CA PRO A 244 28.70 6.13 -8.99
C PRO A 244 29.94 7.02 -9.07
N HIS A 245 30.39 7.54 -7.93
CA HIS A 245 31.56 8.40 -7.85
C HIS A 245 32.84 7.63 -8.19
N PHE A 246 33.01 6.39 -7.73
CA PHE A 246 34.11 5.53 -8.12
C PHE A 246 34.10 5.28 -9.63
N LEU A 247 32.92 4.96 -10.21
CA LEU A 247 32.79 4.70 -11.64
C LEU A 247 33.20 5.93 -12.48
N PHE A 248 32.67 7.12 -12.16
CA PHE A 248 33.00 8.35 -12.87
C PHE A 248 34.49 8.70 -12.76
N ASN A 249 35.07 8.56 -11.57
CA ASN A 249 36.50 8.84 -11.36
C ASN A 249 37.37 7.86 -12.12
N THR A 250 37.02 6.57 -12.14
CA THR A 250 37.77 5.56 -12.90
C THR A 250 37.71 5.85 -14.40
N LEU A 251 36.54 6.19 -14.95
CA LEU A 251 36.39 6.54 -16.37
C LEU A 251 37.19 7.81 -16.74
N ASN A 252 37.23 8.82 -15.86
CA ASN A 252 38.02 10.01 -16.06
C ASN A 252 39.54 9.69 -16.06
N SER A 253 39.98 8.81 -15.16
CA SER A 253 41.36 8.33 -15.11
C SER A 253 41.74 7.56 -16.37
N VAL A 254 40.89 6.65 -16.82
CA VAL A 254 41.04 5.94 -18.10
C VAL A 254 41.18 6.94 -19.25
N ALA A 255 40.31 7.92 -19.36
CA ALA A 255 40.32 8.93 -20.42
C ALA A 255 41.66 9.73 -20.42
N SER A 256 42.23 10.01 -19.24
CA SER A 256 43.50 10.69 -19.12
C SER A 256 44.70 9.80 -19.53
N LEU A 257 44.61 8.50 -19.26
CA LEU A 257 45.67 7.51 -19.56
C LEU A 257 45.67 7.07 -21.02
N VAL A 258 44.55 7.08 -21.73
CA VAL A 258 44.45 6.59 -23.13
C VAL A 258 45.55 7.17 -24.05
N ARG A 259 45.95 8.44 -23.84
CA ARG A 259 46.98 9.09 -24.64
C ARG A 259 48.41 8.95 -24.09
N ARG A 260 48.54 8.73 -22.77
CA ARG A 260 49.86 8.73 -22.09
C ARG A 260 50.38 7.31 -21.86
N ASP A 261 49.51 6.42 -21.50
CA ASP A 261 49.81 5.03 -21.20
C ASP A 261 48.60 4.16 -21.59
N PRO A 262 48.47 3.77 -22.87
CA PRO A 262 47.34 2.99 -23.38
C PRO A 262 47.25 1.61 -22.75
N ASP A 263 48.34 1.01 -22.34
CA ASP A 263 48.34 -0.33 -21.73
C ASP A 263 47.75 -0.29 -20.32
N SER A 264 48.12 0.67 -19.50
CA SER A 264 47.50 0.91 -18.18
C SER A 264 46.04 1.29 -18.32
N ALA A 265 45.63 2.07 -19.33
CA ALA A 265 44.23 2.39 -19.59
C ALA A 265 43.43 1.12 -19.92
N ARG A 266 43.98 0.22 -20.73
CA ARG A 266 43.35 -1.06 -21.09
C ARG A 266 43.17 -1.97 -19.86
N GLU A 267 44.22 -2.10 -19.05
CA GLU A 267 44.18 -2.88 -17.81
C GLU A 267 43.11 -2.37 -16.86
N MET A 268 43.02 -1.04 -16.67
CA MET A 268 41.99 -0.42 -15.82
C MET A 268 40.56 -0.69 -16.31
N ILE A 269 40.33 -0.69 -17.64
CA ILE A 269 39.03 -1.04 -18.22
C ILE A 269 38.69 -2.50 -17.94
N VAL A 270 39.63 -3.43 -18.05
CA VAL A 270 39.41 -4.86 -17.77
C VAL A 270 39.04 -5.06 -16.30
N LYS A 271 39.79 -4.46 -15.38
CA LYS A 271 39.55 -4.52 -13.93
C LYS A 271 38.18 -3.91 -13.58
N LEU A 272 37.84 -2.77 -14.15
CA LEU A 272 36.52 -2.16 -13.99
C LEU A 272 35.41 -3.10 -14.46
N GLY A 273 35.58 -3.76 -15.60
CA GLY A 273 34.67 -4.77 -16.13
C GLY A 273 34.50 -5.97 -15.20
N ASN A 274 35.57 -6.44 -14.54
CA ASN A 274 35.52 -7.51 -13.55
C ASN A 274 34.70 -7.10 -12.31
N ILE A 275 34.97 -5.91 -11.78
CA ILE A 275 34.25 -5.32 -10.64
C ILE A 275 32.76 -5.25 -10.95
N LEU A 276 32.36 -4.64 -12.08
CA LEU A 276 30.96 -4.50 -12.48
C LEU A 276 30.28 -5.86 -12.66
N ARG A 277 30.96 -6.83 -13.28
CA ARG A 277 30.44 -8.18 -13.47
C ARG A 277 30.17 -8.87 -12.14
N ARG A 278 31.03 -8.68 -11.14
CA ARG A 278 30.87 -9.27 -9.81
C ARG A 278 29.75 -8.59 -9.02
N LEU A 279 29.65 -7.25 -9.06
CA LEU A 279 28.54 -6.50 -8.45
C LEU A 279 27.17 -6.86 -9.01
N LEU A 280 27.09 -7.18 -10.31
CA LEU A 280 25.84 -7.55 -10.99
C LEU A 280 25.51 -9.05 -10.89
N ARG A 281 26.46 -9.89 -10.46
CA ARG A 281 26.24 -11.31 -10.29
C ARG A 281 25.39 -11.55 -9.06
N LYS A 282 24.27 -12.26 -9.18
CA LYS A 282 23.57 -12.85 -8.03
C LYS A 282 24.48 -13.92 -7.45
N GLY A 283 25.30 -13.55 -6.48
CA GLY A 283 26.26 -14.43 -5.84
C GLY A 283 25.70 -15.11 -4.60
N ASP A 284 26.41 -16.11 -4.16
CA ASP A 284 26.17 -16.79 -2.90
C ASP A 284 26.37 -15.79 -1.73
N SER A 285 25.63 -15.97 -0.66
CA SER A 285 25.76 -15.13 0.54
C SER A 285 27.12 -15.28 1.23
N PHE A 286 27.82 -16.38 0.95
CA PHE A 286 29.16 -16.70 1.47
C PHE A 286 30.07 -17.11 0.34
N VAL A 287 31.28 -16.59 0.32
CA VAL A 287 32.34 -16.87 -0.66
C VAL A 287 33.65 -17.19 0.05
N PRO A 288 34.58 -17.95 -0.57
CA PRO A 288 35.93 -18.10 -0.03
C PRO A 288 36.62 -16.71 0.12
N LEU A 289 37.41 -16.53 1.20
CA LEU A 289 38.14 -15.27 1.43
C LEU A 289 39.02 -14.87 0.25
N ARG A 290 39.61 -15.85 -0.46
CA ARG A 290 40.39 -15.59 -1.67
C ARG A 290 39.61 -14.79 -2.72
N GLU A 291 38.33 -15.12 -2.92
CA GLU A 291 37.51 -14.38 -3.89
C GLU A 291 37.25 -12.95 -3.47
N GLU A 292 37.02 -12.68 -2.18
CA GLU A 292 36.91 -11.31 -1.66
C GLU A 292 38.20 -10.51 -1.89
N LEU A 293 39.35 -11.15 -1.67
CA LEU A 293 40.66 -10.54 -1.89
C LEU A 293 40.97 -10.25 -3.37
N GLU A 294 40.60 -11.16 -4.28
CA GLU A 294 40.71 -10.93 -5.72
C GLU A 294 39.89 -9.73 -6.19
N PHE A 295 38.68 -9.59 -5.65
CA PHE A 295 37.84 -8.41 -5.93
C PHE A 295 38.49 -7.12 -5.41
N LEU A 296 39.03 -7.16 -4.19
CA LEU A 296 39.74 -6.03 -3.61
C LEU A 296 41.02 -5.67 -4.39
N ASP A 297 41.70 -6.64 -4.98
CA ASP A 297 42.86 -6.39 -5.81
C ASP A 297 42.50 -5.56 -7.04
N ASP A 298 41.47 -5.95 -7.78
CA ASP A 298 40.97 -5.18 -8.91
C ASP A 298 40.59 -3.75 -8.51
N TYR A 299 39.91 -3.57 -7.35
CA TYR A 299 39.52 -2.27 -6.83
C TYR A 299 40.71 -1.42 -6.41
N LEU A 300 41.62 -1.98 -5.61
CA LEU A 300 42.79 -1.28 -5.11
C LEU A 300 43.76 -0.90 -6.24
N ASP A 301 43.92 -1.74 -7.24
CA ASP A 301 44.78 -1.45 -8.40
C ASP A 301 44.27 -0.24 -9.19
N ILE A 302 42.92 -0.12 -9.33
CA ILE A 302 42.29 1.07 -9.93
C ILE A 302 42.56 2.31 -9.07
N GLU A 303 42.43 2.22 -7.74
CA GLU A 303 42.67 3.33 -6.83
C GLU A 303 44.17 3.72 -6.80
N VAL A 304 45.05 2.76 -6.79
CA VAL A 304 46.52 3.01 -6.89
C VAL A 304 46.89 3.68 -8.22
N ALA A 305 46.29 3.26 -9.33
CA ALA A 305 46.48 3.90 -10.62
C ALA A 305 45.96 5.35 -10.65
N ARG A 306 44.87 5.62 -9.91
CA ARG A 306 44.25 6.94 -9.79
C ARG A 306 45.03 7.90 -8.90
N PHE A 307 45.45 7.46 -7.71
CA PHE A 307 46.18 8.29 -6.75
C PHE A 307 47.67 8.40 -7.04
N GLY A 308 48.23 7.39 -7.69
CA GLY A 308 49.67 7.21 -7.92
C GLY A 308 50.30 6.20 -6.96
N ARG A 309 51.19 5.37 -7.48
CA ARG A 309 51.88 4.30 -6.72
C ARG A 309 52.68 4.82 -5.51
N ASP A 310 53.10 6.06 -5.56
CA ASP A 310 53.84 6.70 -4.47
C ASP A 310 52.92 7.16 -3.33
N LYS A 311 51.63 7.31 -3.60
CA LYS A 311 50.65 7.84 -2.64
C LYS A 311 49.80 6.79 -1.96
N LEU A 312 49.61 5.62 -2.55
CA LEU A 312 48.84 4.54 -1.95
C LEU A 312 49.64 3.23 -2.01
N LYS A 313 50.04 2.74 -0.83
CA LYS A 313 50.66 1.43 -0.66
C LYS A 313 49.66 0.44 -0.08
N VAL A 314 49.62 -0.76 -0.61
CA VAL A 314 48.80 -1.86 -0.10
C VAL A 314 49.71 -2.99 0.36
N VAL A 315 49.63 -3.38 1.61
CA VAL A 315 50.38 -4.46 2.21
C VAL A 315 49.46 -5.56 2.65
N LYS A 316 49.72 -6.79 2.20
CA LYS A 316 48.88 -7.97 2.54
C LYS A 316 49.72 -8.97 3.34
N GLU A 317 49.22 -9.34 4.50
CA GLU A 317 49.81 -10.36 5.38
C GLU A 317 48.74 -11.42 5.61
N LEU A 318 48.67 -12.41 4.72
CA LEU A 318 47.58 -13.37 4.66
C LEU A 318 48.08 -14.76 5.07
N GLU A 319 47.43 -15.35 6.06
CA GLU A 319 47.65 -16.75 6.42
C GLU A 319 47.04 -17.68 5.38
N PRO A 320 47.82 -18.61 4.74
CA PRO A 320 47.28 -19.47 3.67
C PRO A 320 46.07 -20.28 4.08
N ALA A 321 45.98 -20.73 5.34
CA ALA A 321 44.84 -21.50 5.87
C ALA A 321 43.55 -20.69 5.93
N SER A 322 43.61 -19.35 5.95
CA SER A 322 42.43 -18.50 6.00
C SER A 322 41.73 -18.30 4.64
N LEU A 323 42.46 -18.51 3.54
CA LEU A 323 42.02 -18.14 2.18
C LEU A 323 40.79 -18.96 1.67
N ASP A 324 40.67 -20.22 2.12
CA ASP A 324 39.59 -21.10 1.71
C ASP A 324 38.36 -21.06 2.64
N LEU A 325 38.44 -20.30 3.72
CA LEU A 325 37.34 -20.14 4.65
C LEU A 325 36.24 -19.26 4.06
N LEU A 326 34.99 -19.66 4.30
CA LEU A 326 33.83 -18.93 3.82
C LEU A 326 33.57 -17.67 4.64
N VAL A 327 33.51 -16.53 3.98
CA VAL A 327 33.16 -15.22 4.57
C VAL A 327 31.91 -14.66 3.89
N PRO A 328 31.14 -13.79 4.55
CA PRO A 328 30.05 -13.09 3.88
C PRO A 328 30.55 -12.31 2.67
N SER A 329 29.86 -12.42 1.55
CA SER A 329 30.22 -11.71 0.32
C SER A 329 30.18 -10.20 0.54
N MET A 330 31.17 -9.49 -0.02
CA MET A 330 31.34 -8.03 0.06
C MET A 330 31.58 -7.48 1.48
N ILE A 331 32.12 -8.28 2.40
CA ILE A 331 32.40 -7.82 3.77
C ILE A 331 33.63 -6.91 3.84
N LEU A 332 34.63 -7.14 3.01
CA LEU A 332 35.88 -6.37 3.02
C LEU A 332 35.79 -5.06 2.25
N GLN A 333 34.96 -5.00 1.22
CA GLN A 333 34.83 -3.84 0.34
C GLN A 333 34.51 -2.54 1.11
N PRO A 334 33.47 -2.48 2.00
CA PRO A 334 33.16 -1.24 2.73
C PRO A 334 34.31 -0.77 3.64
N LEU A 335 35.06 -1.70 4.22
CA LEU A 335 36.20 -1.38 5.09
C LEU A 335 37.33 -0.74 4.30
N VAL A 336 37.66 -1.33 3.17
CA VAL A 336 38.75 -0.82 2.29
C VAL A 336 38.31 0.47 1.60
N GLU A 337 37.05 0.59 1.14
CA GLU A 337 36.53 1.86 0.61
C GLU A 337 36.59 2.99 1.64
N ASN A 338 36.27 2.72 2.90
CA ASN A 338 36.38 3.70 3.99
C ASN A 338 37.86 4.09 4.23
N ALA A 339 38.75 3.13 4.27
CA ALA A 339 40.20 3.39 4.40
C ALA A 339 40.73 4.28 3.26
N VAL A 340 40.39 3.98 2.00
CA VAL A 340 40.77 4.79 0.84
C VAL A 340 40.16 6.18 0.91
N LYS A 341 38.86 6.29 1.17
CA LYS A 341 38.12 7.55 1.12
C LYS A 341 38.46 8.50 2.26
N HIS A 342 38.58 7.98 3.48
CA HIS A 342 38.80 8.79 4.67
C HIS A 342 40.25 8.83 5.12
N GLY A 343 41.03 7.77 4.84
CA GLY A 343 42.44 7.72 5.16
C GLY A 343 43.32 8.67 4.31
N PHE A 344 42.99 8.78 3.01
CA PHE A 344 43.94 9.40 2.06
C PHE A 344 43.44 10.62 1.31
N SER A 345 42.14 10.92 1.28
CA SER A 345 41.59 12.04 0.51
C SER A 345 42.12 13.42 0.94
N SER A 346 42.60 13.54 2.17
CA SER A 346 43.16 14.80 2.73
C SER A 346 44.67 14.74 3.05
N LYS A 347 45.34 13.62 2.81
CA LYS A 347 46.76 13.44 3.14
C LYS A 347 47.64 13.65 1.90
N VAL A 348 48.52 14.65 1.95
CA VAL A 348 49.38 15.01 0.81
C VAL A 348 50.51 14.00 0.63
N ASP A 349 51.01 13.41 1.72
CA ASP A 349 52.18 12.53 1.76
C ASP A 349 51.90 11.07 1.45
N GLY A 350 50.63 10.73 1.12
CA GLY A 350 50.21 9.35 0.88
C GLY A 350 50.05 8.51 2.14
N GLY A 351 49.87 7.20 1.99
CA GLY A 351 49.74 6.28 3.13
C GLY A 351 49.60 4.82 2.71
N SER A 352 49.44 3.95 3.71
CA SER A 352 49.45 2.49 3.55
C SER A 352 48.15 1.88 4.09
N ILE A 353 47.61 0.90 3.37
CA ILE A 353 46.53 0.03 3.83
C ILE A 353 47.15 -1.34 4.09
N TYR A 354 46.90 -1.85 5.29
CA TYR A 354 47.31 -3.20 5.69
C TYR A 354 46.08 -4.10 5.76
N ILE A 355 46.14 -5.22 5.06
CA ILE A 355 45.10 -6.25 5.07
C ILE A 355 45.73 -7.51 5.64
N ARG A 356 45.28 -7.92 6.83
CA ARG A 356 45.82 -9.10 7.51
C ARG A 356 44.71 -10.13 7.69
N SER A 357 45.04 -11.40 7.52
CA SER A 357 44.15 -12.50 7.88
C SER A 357 44.88 -13.57 8.67
N ARG A 358 44.23 -14.08 9.72
CA ARG A 358 44.78 -15.17 10.58
C ARG A 358 43.68 -16.09 11.06
N CYS A 359 44.03 -17.34 11.26
CA CYS A 359 43.14 -18.32 11.89
C CYS A 359 43.44 -18.36 13.41
N ALA A 360 42.43 -18.14 14.24
CA ALA A 360 42.52 -18.21 15.68
C ALA A 360 41.26 -18.87 16.25
N ASP A 361 41.40 -19.91 17.07
CA ASP A 361 40.35 -20.58 17.87
C ASP A 361 39.07 -20.89 17.03
N HIS A 362 39.21 -21.58 15.90
CA HIS A 362 38.13 -21.90 14.94
C HIS A 362 37.43 -20.67 14.32
N ARG A 363 38.05 -19.51 14.34
CA ARG A 363 37.58 -18.30 13.69
C ARG A 363 38.65 -17.76 12.74
N VAL A 364 38.20 -17.07 11.69
CA VAL A 364 39.07 -16.22 10.90
C VAL A 364 38.97 -14.80 11.42
N VAL A 365 40.12 -14.21 11.72
CA VAL A 365 40.24 -12.78 12.05
C VAL A 365 40.81 -12.08 10.84
N ILE A 366 40.07 -11.08 10.34
CA ILE A 366 40.48 -10.24 9.20
C ILE A 366 40.59 -8.81 9.72
N GLU A 367 41.73 -8.19 9.50
CA GLU A 367 42.04 -6.83 9.95
C GLU A 367 42.32 -5.96 8.72
N VAL A 368 41.67 -4.80 8.67
CA VAL A 368 41.96 -3.75 7.70
C VAL A 368 42.38 -2.51 8.50
N GLU A 369 43.66 -2.10 8.34
CA GLU A 369 44.25 -0.97 9.04
C GLU A 369 44.73 0.06 8.01
N ASP A 370 44.48 1.33 8.25
CA ASP A 370 45.04 2.45 7.48
C ASP A 370 45.87 3.36 8.39
N ASP A 371 46.90 3.97 7.82
CA ASP A 371 47.70 4.98 8.48
C ASP A 371 47.23 6.41 8.18
N GLY A 372 45.96 6.56 7.86
CA GLY A 372 45.33 7.83 7.49
C GLY A 372 45.17 8.82 8.64
N VAL A 373 44.35 9.87 8.42
CA VAL A 373 44.15 10.95 9.40
C VAL A 373 43.40 10.53 10.65
N GLY A 374 42.86 9.30 10.68
CA GLY A 374 42.07 8.75 11.79
C GLY A 374 40.68 9.40 11.95
N MET A 375 39.84 8.80 12.79
CA MET A 375 38.57 9.40 13.16
C MET A 375 38.79 10.36 14.33
N SER A 376 38.38 11.64 14.17
CA SER A 376 38.33 12.57 15.28
C SER A 376 37.26 12.07 16.31
N VAL A 377 37.74 11.72 17.50
CA VAL A 377 36.87 11.34 18.64
C VAL A 377 36.21 12.59 19.23
N SER A 378 35.44 13.33 18.43
CA SER A 378 34.62 14.42 18.94
C SER A 378 33.15 14.07 18.70
N GLY A 379 32.49 13.51 19.74
CA GLY A 379 31.05 13.41 19.80
C GLY A 379 30.42 12.03 19.96
N ALA A 380 30.99 11.15 20.76
CA ALA A 380 30.20 10.05 21.34
C ALA A 380 29.59 10.51 22.66
N SER A 381 28.45 11.23 22.58
CA SER A 381 27.52 11.29 23.73
C SER A 381 26.82 9.93 23.79
N PRO A 382 26.83 9.23 24.95
CA PRO A 382 26.04 8.02 25.10
C PRO A 382 24.57 8.44 25.10
N SER A 383 23.82 8.09 24.04
CA SER A 383 22.36 8.16 24.04
C SER A 383 21.86 7.09 25.03
N SER A 384 21.52 7.56 26.25
CA SER A 384 20.69 6.88 27.22
C SER A 384 19.29 6.71 26.67
N GLY A 385 18.72 5.50 26.74
CA GLY A 385 17.28 5.23 26.57
C GLY A 385 16.98 4.02 25.72
#